data_c83c51738f2d017c5dc2c3adf0f70378
#
_entry.id   c83c51738f2d017c5dc2c3adf0f70378
#
_cell.length_a   1.000
_cell.length_b   1.000
_cell.length_c   1.000
_cell.angle_alpha   90.00
_cell.angle_beta   90.00
_cell.angle_gamma   90.00
#
_symmetry.space_group_name_H-M   'P 1'
#
loop_
_entity.id
_entity.type
_entity.pdbx_description
1 polymer ?
#
loop_
_entity_poly.entity_id
_entity_poly.type
_entity_poly.pdbx_seq_one_letter_code
_entity_poly.pdbx_strand_id
1 'polypeptide(L)'
;MIQINPTLTPSDLSAKLQRFWELSAQKIRLIEQHYDVSKGSPVFTVQGKYSTRGWTEWTQGFQFGSAILQFDATRETDFLEYGRKNTLTVMAPHVSHIGVHDHGFNNVSTYGNLLRLMHEGKVAFNEWEKNFYELALKISGAVQASRWTTIRNRDGGPGGFIHSFNGPHSLFVDTIRSCRALVVSHQLGHVFQGEGDVRINLLERALLHIQATADFSVFYGEGRDSYDVWGRTAHESIFNTKDGNFRCPNSQQGYTGFSTWTRGLAWAMCGFPEQLEALESIADSELVPFGGREAVEAMMLKAARATCDFYLEHTPVNGVPYWDTGAPNLHKLGDYLSKPADPFNDFEPVDSSAAAIGAQGLLRLGKYLMDREKSSPLPERRGVGGEAYWQAGLTVLDTLLEEPYLSTDPNHQGLLLHSIYHQPNGWDYVPEGSKIAYGESSMWGDYHIREAALYVQRIINKEPYYAFLNCVK
;
A
#
# COMPACT_ATOMS: atom_id res chain seq x y z
N MET A 1 -8.92 -4.26 -20.31
CA MET A 1 -9.57 -3.18 -19.53
C MET A 1 -10.57 -3.78 -18.56
N ILE A 2 -10.53 -3.38 -17.28
CA ILE A 2 -11.44 -3.90 -16.24
C ILE A 2 -12.90 -3.73 -16.67
N GLN A 3 -13.70 -4.77 -16.51
CA GLN A 3 -15.15 -4.72 -16.73
C GLN A 3 -15.84 -4.29 -15.43
N ILE A 4 -16.01 -2.98 -15.27
CA ILE A 4 -16.60 -2.40 -14.07
C ILE A 4 -18.09 -2.81 -13.98
N ASN A 5 -18.53 -3.28 -12.82
CA ASN A 5 -19.94 -3.49 -12.51
C ASN A 5 -20.55 -2.17 -11.96
N PRO A 6 -21.30 -1.41 -12.76
CA PRO A 6 -21.77 -0.09 -12.34
C PRO A 6 -22.92 -0.13 -11.33
N THR A 7 -23.49 -1.30 -11.07
CA THR A 7 -24.64 -1.47 -10.15
C THR A 7 -24.25 -2.06 -8.80
N LEU A 8 -22.97 -2.47 -8.65
CA LEU A 8 -22.50 -3.08 -7.42
C LEU A 8 -22.45 -2.07 -6.29
N THR A 9 -23.13 -2.33 -5.19
CA THR A 9 -23.12 -1.50 -4.00
C THR A 9 -22.28 -2.14 -2.89
N PRO A 10 -21.76 -1.37 -1.91
CA PRO A 10 -21.12 -1.96 -0.73
C PRO A 10 -21.97 -3.02 -0.04
N SER A 11 -23.28 -2.81 0.06
CA SER A 11 -24.22 -3.73 0.71
C SER A 11 -24.33 -5.09 0.01
N ASP A 12 -24.11 -5.15 -1.30
CA ASP A 12 -24.10 -6.42 -2.05
C ASP A 12 -22.95 -7.33 -1.64
N LEU A 13 -21.87 -6.75 -1.10
CA LEU A 13 -20.71 -7.49 -0.59
C LEU A 13 -20.90 -8.04 0.84
N SER A 14 -22.00 -7.71 1.54
CA SER A 14 -22.16 -8.03 2.97
C SER A 14 -21.99 -9.51 3.30
N ALA A 15 -22.59 -10.41 2.54
CA ALA A 15 -22.47 -11.85 2.76
C ALA A 15 -21.04 -12.36 2.49
N LYS A 16 -20.40 -11.86 1.43
CA LYS A 16 -19.00 -12.20 1.10
C LYS A 16 -18.04 -11.68 2.17
N LEU A 17 -18.24 -10.48 2.69
CA LEU A 17 -17.46 -9.92 3.79
C LEU A 17 -17.61 -10.71 5.08
N GLN A 18 -18.82 -11.18 5.41
CA GLN A 18 -19.01 -12.04 6.56
C GLN A 18 -18.19 -13.34 6.42
N ARG A 19 -18.33 -14.06 5.29
CA ARG A 19 -17.53 -15.25 4.98
C ARG A 19 -16.04 -14.98 5.00
N PHE A 20 -15.62 -13.85 4.45
CA PHE A 20 -14.23 -13.41 4.44
C PHE A 20 -13.66 -13.30 5.85
N TRP A 21 -14.37 -12.67 6.80
CA TRP A 21 -13.89 -12.52 8.17
C TRP A 21 -13.85 -13.86 8.92
N GLU A 22 -14.74 -14.78 8.63
CA GLU A 22 -14.69 -16.14 9.19
C GLU A 22 -13.44 -16.89 8.72
N LEU A 23 -13.13 -16.84 7.41
CA LEU A 23 -11.91 -17.43 6.86
C LEU A 23 -10.65 -16.71 7.37
N SER A 24 -10.68 -15.40 7.42
CA SER A 24 -9.58 -14.58 7.95
C SER A 24 -9.24 -14.93 9.40
N ALA A 25 -10.26 -15.13 10.25
CA ALA A 25 -10.07 -15.57 11.63
C ALA A 25 -9.34 -16.92 11.71
N GLN A 26 -9.73 -17.88 10.86
CA GLN A 26 -9.09 -19.20 10.79
C GLN A 26 -7.61 -19.08 10.41
N LYS A 27 -7.29 -18.28 9.39
CA LYS A 27 -5.90 -18.08 8.93
C LYS A 27 -5.02 -17.44 9.99
N ILE A 28 -5.52 -16.40 10.69
CA ILE A 28 -4.79 -15.77 11.79
C ILE A 28 -4.48 -16.77 12.91
N ARG A 29 -5.46 -17.58 13.32
CA ARG A 29 -5.27 -18.63 14.34
C ARG A 29 -4.27 -19.70 13.88
N LEU A 30 -4.28 -20.11 12.60
CA LEU A 30 -3.30 -21.05 12.06
C LEU A 30 -1.88 -20.49 12.09
N ILE A 31 -1.70 -19.20 11.79
CA ILE A 31 -0.39 -18.55 11.89
C ILE A 31 0.05 -18.48 13.35
N GLU A 32 -0.82 -18.05 14.27
CA GLU A 32 -0.54 -17.98 15.70
C GLU A 32 -0.08 -19.32 16.28
N GLN A 33 -0.73 -20.42 15.88
CA GLN A 33 -0.44 -21.77 16.39
C GLN A 33 0.83 -22.39 15.81
N HIS A 34 1.19 -22.05 14.58
CA HIS A 34 2.20 -22.82 13.83
C HIS A 34 3.40 -22.00 13.33
N TYR A 35 3.32 -20.67 13.33
CA TYR A 35 4.44 -19.84 12.91
C TYR A 35 5.30 -19.41 14.10
N ASP A 36 6.58 -19.72 14.03
CA ASP A 36 7.55 -19.35 15.05
C ASP A 36 8.17 -17.99 14.72
N VAL A 37 7.73 -16.95 15.42
CA VAL A 37 8.20 -15.57 15.24
C VAL A 37 9.69 -15.39 15.52
N SER A 38 10.34 -16.31 16.23
CA SER A 38 11.79 -16.25 16.45
C SER A 38 12.60 -16.50 15.18
N LYS A 39 11.97 -17.06 14.14
CA LYS A 39 12.57 -17.29 12.82
C LYS A 39 12.61 -16.04 11.95
N GLY A 40 11.98 -14.94 12.38
CA GLY A 40 11.84 -13.69 11.63
C GLY A 40 10.42 -13.43 11.16
N SER A 41 10.25 -12.40 10.32
CA SER A 41 8.94 -12.00 9.80
C SER A 41 8.38 -12.99 8.78
N PRO A 42 7.08 -13.35 8.84
CA PRO A 42 6.43 -14.12 7.79
C PRO A 42 6.31 -13.26 6.53
N VAL A 43 6.67 -13.80 5.37
CA VAL A 43 6.74 -13.05 4.11
C VAL A 43 5.74 -13.57 3.10
N PHE A 44 5.88 -14.84 2.70
CA PHE A 44 5.00 -15.51 1.75
C PHE A 44 4.88 -17.00 2.09
N THR A 45 3.86 -17.66 1.57
CA THR A 45 3.66 -19.08 1.80
C THR A 45 4.43 -19.94 0.79
N VAL A 46 4.83 -21.12 1.24
CA VAL A 46 5.38 -22.21 0.46
C VAL A 46 4.61 -23.46 0.84
N GLN A 47 3.93 -24.08 -0.10
CA GLN A 47 3.02 -25.20 0.16
C GLN A 47 2.02 -24.89 1.30
N GLY A 48 1.44 -23.69 1.23
CA GLY A 48 0.44 -23.21 2.17
C GLY A 48 0.96 -22.83 3.56
N LYS A 49 2.27 -22.82 3.81
CA LYS A 49 2.85 -22.43 5.11
C LYS A 49 3.71 -21.17 4.96
N TYR A 50 3.53 -20.20 5.85
CA TYR A 50 4.35 -19.01 5.86
C TYR A 50 5.81 -19.32 6.11
N SER A 51 6.67 -18.72 5.30
CA SER A 51 8.13 -18.77 5.38
C SER A 51 8.69 -17.36 5.62
N THR A 52 9.95 -17.29 6.03
CA THR A 52 10.67 -16.03 6.21
C THR A 52 11.77 -15.86 5.15
N ARG A 53 12.17 -14.60 4.92
CA ARG A 53 13.38 -14.22 4.21
C ARG A 53 14.18 -13.27 5.08
N GLY A 54 15.46 -13.56 5.31
CA GLY A 54 16.27 -13.00 6.39
C GLY A 54 16.39 -11.48 6.48
N TRP A 55 16.21 -10.71 5.41
CA TRP A 55 16.29 -9.23 5.42
C TRP A 55 14.95 -8.52 5.14
N THR A 56 13.87 -9.27 5.02
CA THR A 56 12.54 -8.74 4.68
C THR A 56 11.73 -8.40 5.92
N GLU A 57 12.30 -7.60 6.81
CA GLU A 57 11.69 -7.22 8.08
C GLU A 57 10.49 -6.25 7.93
N TRP A 58 10.13 -5.89 6.72
CA TRP A 58 9.04 -4.97 6.40
C TRP A 58 7.63 -5.56 6.55
N THR A 59 7.51 -6.87 6.72
CA THR A 59 6.21 -7.57 6.75
C THR A 59 5.68 -7.90 8.14
N GLN A 60 6.48 -7.77 9.20
CA GLN A 60 6.09 -8.15 10.55
C GLN A 60 4.85 -7.41 11.05
N GLY A 61 4.75 -6.13 10.74
CA GLY A 61 3.60 -5.31 11.13
C GLY A 61 2.30 -5.74 10.48
N PHE A 62 2.34 -6.36 9.32
CA PHE A 62 1.16 -6.90 8.65
C PHE A 62 0.61 -8.14 9.34
N GLN A 63 1.47 -8.98 9.93
CA GLN A 63 1.03 -10.14 10.69
C GLN A 63 0.16 -9.71 11.88
N PHE A 64 0.68 -8.86 12.74
CA PHE A 64 -0.04 -8.45 13.95
C PHE A 64 -1.13 -7.42 13.66
N GLY A 65 -0.89 -6.55 12.67
CA GLY A 65 -1.90 -5.65 12.14
C GLY A 65 -3.14 -6.36 11.60
N SER A 66 -2.96 -7.52 10.95
CA SER A 66 -4.09 -8.35 10.50
C SER A 66 -5.01 -8.78 11.64
N ALA A 67 -4.46 -9.15 12.79
CA ALA A 67 -5.26 -9.49 13.95
C ALA A 67 -6.00 -8.26 14.53
N ILE A 68 -5.34 -7.09 14.55
CA ILE A 68 -5.96 -5.84 15.00
C ILE A 68 -7.13 -5.45 14.08
N LEU A 69 -6.98 -5.60 12.76
CA LEU A 69 -8.07 -5.36 11.80
C LEU A 69 -9.21 -6.39 11.95
N GLN A 70 -8.87 -7.66 12.23
CA GLN A 70 -9.86 -8.71 12.51
C GLN A 70 -10.72 -8.33 13.72
N PHE A 71 -10.09 -7.90 14.82
CA PHE A 71 -10.81 -7.38 16.00
C PHE A 71 -11.71 -6.19 15.64
N ASP A 72 -11.19 -5.24 14.86
CA ASP A 72 -11.98 -4.07 14.47
C ASP A 72 -13.25 -4.47 13.70
N ALA A 73 -13.15 -5.47 12.85
CA ALA A 73 -14.27 -5.97 12.06
C ALA A 73 -15.27 -6.83 12.86
N THR A 74 -14.79 -7.71 13.74
CA THR A 74 -15.60 -8.77 14.37
C THR A 74 -15.86 -8.56 15.86
N ARG A 75 -15.08 -7.73 16.54
CA ARG A 75 -15.10 -7.50 17.99
C ARG A 75 -14.66 -8.72 18.83
N GLU A 76 -14.08 -9.73 18.22
CA GLU A 76 -13.53 -10.88 18.95
C GLU A 76 -12.22 -10.47 19.67
N THR A 77 -12.26 -10.44 20.99
CA THR A 77 -11.17 -9.89 21.84
C THR A 77 -9.86 -10.66 21.76
N ASP A 78 -9.89 -11.96 21.43
CA ASP A 78 -8.68 -12.78 21.30
C ASP A 78 -7.74 -12.23 20.22
N PHE A 79 -8.29 -11.70 19.13
CA PHE A 79 -7.48 -11.08 18.07
C PHE A 79 -6.84 -9.77 18.52
N LEU A 80 -7.54 -8.97 19.33
CA LEU A 80 -6.96 -7.77 19.92
C LEU A 80 -5.80 -8.13 20.85
N GLU A 81 -5.99 -9.10 21.75
CA GLU A 81 -4.95 -9.52 22.69
C GLU A 81 -3.72 -10.07 21.96
N TYR A 82 -3.92 -10.90 20.93
CA TYR A 82 -2.82 -11.38 20.09
C TYR A 82 -2.08 -10.24 19.40
N GLY A 83 -2.78 -9.34 18.72
CA GLY A 83 -2.20 -8.20 18.02
C GLY A 83 -1.48 -7.25 18.98
N ARG A 84 -2.11 -6.88 20.12
CA ARG A 84 -1.57 -5.97 21.14
C ARG A 84 -0.32 -6.55 21.81
N LYS A 85 -0.40 -7.79 22.31
CA LYS A 85 0.72 -8.47 22.97
C LYS A 85 1.95 -8.48 22.04
N ASN A 86 1.78 -8.91 20.80
CA ASN A 86 2.90 -9.03 19.87
C ASN A 86 3.41 -7.67 19.38
N THR A 87 2.55 -6.67 19.25
CA THR A 87 2.99 -5.29 19.00
C THR A 87 3.93 -4.81 20.10
N LEU A 88 3.60 -5.07 21.36
CA LEU A 88 4.42 -4.64 22.50
C LEU A 88 5.73 -5.44 22.64
N THR A 89 5.72 -6.73 22.32
CA THR A 89 6.86 -7.64 22.61
C THR A 89 7.76 -7.88 21.39
N VAL A 90 7.26 -7.78 20.17
CA VAL A 90 7.99 -8.14 18.95
C VAL A 90 8.33 -6.93 18.09
N MET A 91 7.47 -5.88 18.05
CA MET A 91 7.63 -4.77 17.11
C MET A 91 8.66 -3.71 17.52
N ALA A 92 9.19 -3.73 18.73
CA ALA A 92 10.13 -2.71 19.20
C ALA A 92 11.37 -2.50 18.29
N PRO A 93 12.03 -3.54 17.75
CA PRO A 93 13.15 -3.37 16.80
C PRO A 93 12.77 -2.63 15.53
N HIS A 94 11.52 -2.79 15.05
CA HIS A 94 11.03 -2.15 13.84
C HIS A 94 10.80 -0.64 13.99
N VAL A 95 10.62 -0.15 15.22
CA VAL A 95 10.49 1.29 15.51
C VAL A 95 11.79 2.03 15.18
N SER A 96 12.93 1.41 15.43
CA SER A 96 14.26 1.99 15.24
C SER A 96 15.06 1.39 14.07
N HIS A 97 14.44 0.64 13.18
CA HIS A 97 15.11 -0.08 12.11
C HIS A 97 15.59 0.87 10.99
N ILE A 98 16.85 1.27 11.04
CA ILE A 98 17.45 2.19 10.04
C ILE A 98 17.71 1.54 8.68
N GLY A 99 17.66 0.21 8.58
CA GLY A 99 17.99 -0.57 7.38
C GLY A 99 16.94 -0.55 6.29
N VAL A 100 15.68 -0.22 6.62
CA VAL A 100 14.54 -0.22 5.71
C VAL A 100 13.80 1.11 5.71
N HIS A 101 13.07 1.38 4.62
CA HIS A 101 12.20 2.56 4.48
C HIS A 101 10.74 2.28 4.88
N ASP A 102 10.43 1.06 5.36
CA ASP A 102 9.08 0.50 5.48
C ASP A 102 8.38 0.81 6.80
N HIS A 103 8.77 1.89 7.47
CA HIS A 103 8.25 2.27 8.79
C HIS A 103 6.72 2.40 8.83
N GLY A 104 6.12 2.96 7.79
CA GLY A 104 4.67 3.10 7.69
C GLY A 104 3.95 1.75 7.51
N PHE A 105 4.61 0.76 6.89
CA PHE A 105 4.06 -0.59 6.78
C PHE A 105 4.05 -1.31 8.12
N ASN A 106 5.15 -1.25 8.86
CA ASN A 106 5.28 -1.94 10.13
C ASN A 106 4.53 -1.24 11.27
N ASN A 107 4.80 0.05 11.49
CA ASN A 107 4.45 0.70 12.75
C ASN A 107 3.08 1.39 12.71
N VAL A 108 2.63 1.89 11.54
CA VAL A 108 1.25 2.40 11.40
C VAL A 108 0.24 1.24 11.40
N SER A 109 0.60 0.08 10.84
CA SER A 109 -0.27 -1.10 10.84
C SER A 109 -0.45 -1.73 12.22
N THR A 110 0.44 -1.46 13.17
CA THR A 110 0.41 -1.99 14.54
C THR A 110 0.09 -0.91 15.56
N TYR A 111 1.09 -0.16 16.02
CA TYR A 111 0.91 0.94 16.98
C TYR A 111 -0.14 1.96 16.53
N GLY A 112 -0.14 2.31 15.23
CA GLY A 112 -1.13 3.22 14.66
C GLY A 112 -2.55 2.67 14.75
N ASN A 113 -2.77 1.40 14.39
CA ASN A 113 -4.10 0.79 14.50
C ASN A 113 -4.58 0.64 15.95
N LEU A 114 -3.69 0.31 16.89
CA LEU A 114 -4.05 0.25 18.32
C LEU A 114 -4.45 1.62 18.86
N LEU A 115 -3.67 2.65 18.53
CA LEU A 115 -3.97 4.04 18.93
C LEU A 115 -5.29 4.52 18.33
N ARG A 116 -5.54 4.21 17.03
CA ARG A 116 -6.80 4.51 16.36
C ARG A 116 -8.00 3.86 17.03
N LEU A 117 -7.93 2.58 17.37
CA LEU A 117 -9.01 1.88 18.07
C LEU A 117 -9.32 2.49 19.45
N MET A 118 -8.29 3.01 20.11
CA MET A 118 -8.44 3.72 21.40
C MET A 118 -9.15 5.06 21.19
N HIS A 119 -8.76 5.86 20.19
CA HIS A 119 -9.42 7.13 19.88
C HIS A 119 -10.86 6.93 19.39
N GLU A 120 -11.13 5.87 18.67
CA GLU A 120 -12.49 5.50 18.23
C GLU A 120 -13.36 4.92 19.38
N GLY A 121 -12.82 4.78 20.59
CA GLY A 121 -13.53 4.19 21.73
C GLY A 121 -13.82 2.68 21.60
N LYS A 122 -13.17 2.01 20.68
CA LYS A 122 -13.33 0.56 20.45
C LYS A 122 -12.49 -0.29 21.40
N VAL A 123 -11.48 0.32 21.99
CA VAL A 123 -10.62 -0.22 23.05
C VAL A 123 -10.65 0.77 24.21
N ALA A 124 -10.66 0.26 25.45
CA ALA A 124 -10.64 1.09 26.63
C ALA A 124 -9.43 2.04 26.62
N PHE A 125 -9.66 3.30 26.97
CA PHE A 125 -8.60 4.29 27.06
C PHE A 125 -7.61 3.91 28.18
N ASN A 126 -6.31 3.92 27.83
CA ASN A 126 -5.21 3.74 28.75
C ASN A 126 -4.13 4.77 28.42
N GLU A 127 -3.90 5.72 29.31
CA GLU A 127 -2.97 6.83 29.07
C GLU A 127 -1.52 6.35 28.87
N TRP A 128 -1.10 5.33 29.60
CA TRP A 128 0.24 4.77 29.47
C TRP A 128 0.44 4.13 28.08
N GLU A 129 -0.51 3.29 27.64
CA GLU A 129 -0.47 2.67 26.32
C GLU A 129 -0.53 3.73 25.22
N LYS A 130 -1.40 4.73 25.34
CA LYS A 130 -1.47 5.86 24.40
C LYS A 130 -0.11 6.52 24.23
N ASN A 131 0.51 6.93 25.35
CA ASN A 131 1.80 7.60 25.33
C ASN A 131 2.90 6.70 24.75
N PHE A 132 2.85 5.40 25.00
CA PHE A 132 3.77 4.42 24.45
C PHE A 132 3.61 4.27 22.93
N TYR A 133 2.36 4.15 22.45
CA TYR A 133 2.09 4.05 21.00
C TYR A 133 2.48 5.34 20.26
N GLU A 134 2.17 6.49 20.83
CA GLU A 134 2.60 7.79 20.28
C GLU A 134 4.11 7.90 20.21
N LEU A 135 4.84 7.51 21.27
CA LEU A 135 6.30 7.54 21.27
C LEU A 135 6.89 6.63 20.19
N ALA A 136 6.35 5.41 20.03
CA ALA A 136 6.79 4.49 18.99
C ALA A 136 6.59 5.08 17.59
N LEU A 137 5.44 5.70 17.32
CA LEU A 137 5.13 6.36 16.05
C LEU A 137 6.03 7.59 15.81
N LYS A 138 6.29 8.40 16.83
CA LYS A 138 7.20 9.56 16.77
C LYS A 138 8.61 9.13 16.40
N ILE A 139 9.16 8.13 17.09
CA ILE A 139 10.50 7.59 16.81
C ILE A 139 10.55 6.99 15.40
N SER A 140 9.55 6.22 15.03
CA SER A 140 9.46 5.60 13.70
C SER A 140 9.52 6.62 12.57
N GLY A 141 8.77 7.73 12.67
CA GLY A 141 8.84 8.83 11.70
C GLY A 141 10.22 9.51 11.65
N ALA A 142 10.84 9.75 12.81
CA ALA A 142 12.18 10.35 12.87
C ALA A 142 13.25 9.43 12.23
N VAL A 143 13.19 8.13 12.51
CA VAL A 143 14.11 7.15 11.90
C VAL A 143 13.91 7.07 10.39
N GLN A 144 12.68 7.03 9.91
CA GLN A 144 12.41 7.08 8.47
C GLN A 144 12.94 8.39 7.85
N ALA A 145 12.74 9.54 8.50
CA ALA A 145 13.22 10.83 8.04
C ALA A 145 14.75 10.90 7.91
N SER A 146 15.51 10.12 8.69
CA SER A 146 16.97 10.08 8.63
C SER A 146 17.50 9.47 7.33
N ARG A 147 16.68 8.67 6.62
CA ARG A 147 17.01 8.04 5.33
C ARG A 147 16.80 9.01 4.16
N TRP A 148 17.48 10.12 4.16
CA TRP A 148 17.23 11.22 3.24
C TRP A 148 18.28 11.38 2.16
N THR A 149 17.81 11.57 0.93
CA THR A 149 18.63 11.98 -0.21
C THR A 149 18.09 13.29 -0.78
N THR A 150 18.96 14.28 -0.88
CA THR A 150 18.66 15.57 -1.54
C THR A 150 18.81 15.41 -3.05
N ILE A 151 17.85 15.95 -3.81
CA ILE A 151 17.84 15.92 -5.28
C ILE A 151 17.48 17.29 -5.86
N ARG A 152 17.50 17.37 -7.19
CA ARG A 152 16.86 18.45 -7.96
C ARG A 152 15.51 17.96 -8.45
N ASN A 153 14.45 18.74 -8.18
CA ASN A 153 13.14 18.51 -8.77
C ASN A 153 13.17 18.74 -10.28
N ARG A 154 12.10 18.36 -10.99
CA ARG A 154 12.00 18.55 -12.46
C ARG A 154 12.05 20.03 -12.87
N ASP A 155 11.61 20.95 -12.03
CA ASP A 155 11.69 22.39 -12.21
C ASP A 155 13.08 22.98 -11.90
N GLY A 156 14.03 22.14 -11.43
CA GLY A 156 15.38 22.53 -11.02
C GLY A 156 15.49 23.03 -9.57
N GLY A 157 14.37 23.12 -8.86
CA GLY A 157 14.31 23.49 -7.44
C GLY A 157 14.85 22.41 -6.52
N PRO A 158 14.99 22.71 -5.21
CA PRO A 158 15.41 21.75 -4.21
C PRO A 158 14.31 20.70 -3.98
N GLY A 159 14.71 19.44 -3.90
CA GLY A 159 13.85 18.31 -3.60
C GLY A 159 14.55 17.24 -2.77
N GLY A 160 13.87 16.17 -2.51
CA GLY A 160 14.45 15.04 -1.81
C GLY A 160 13.49 13.90 -1.60
N PHE A 161 14.04 12.77 -1.19
CA PHE A 161 13.23 11.57 -0.93
C PHE A 161 13.82 10.69 0.18
N ILE A 162 12.98 9.87 0.77
CA ILE A 162 13.38 8.78 1.65
C ILE A 162 13.93 7.65 0.77
N HIS A 163 15.22 7.35 0.89
CA HIS A 163 15.84 6.35 0.04
C HIS A 163 15.52 4.92 0.47
N SER A 164 15.46 4.03 -0.51
CA SER A 164 15.23 2.61 -0.32
C SER A 164 16.42 1.92 0.35
N PHE A 165 16.29 0.61 0.63
CA PHE A 165 17.40 -0.19 1.13
C PHE A 165 18.55 -0.35 0.11
N ASN A 166 18.32 -0.06 -1.19
CA ASN A 166 19.39 -0.05 -2.21
C ASN A 166 20.38 1.09 -2.02
N GLY A 167 20.06 2.07 -1.18
CA GLY A 167 20.96 3.16 -0.82
C GLY A 167 20.51 4.55 -1.33
N PRO A 168 21.32 5.58 -1.09
CA PRO A 168 20.93 6.98 -1.29
C PRO A 168 20.55 7.35 -2.73
N HIS A 169 20.96 6.58 -3.73
CA HIS A 169 20.64 6.82 -5.14
C HIS A 169 19.26 6.33 -5.56
N SER A 170 18.55 5.61 -4.69
CA SER A 170 17.38 4.80 -5.05
C SER A 170 16.12 5.32 -4.39
N LEU A 171 15.16 5.78 -5.21
CA LEU A 171 13.79 6.08 -4.83
C LEU A 171 12.90 4.92 -5.27
N PHE A 172 12.26 4.22 -4.31
CA PHE A 172 11.23 3.22 -4.58
C PHE A 172 9.83 3.83 -4.51
N VAL A 173 8.97 3.44 -5.45
CA VAL A 173 7.59 3.92 -5.53
C VAL A 173 6.73 3.50 -4.35
N ASP A 174 6.97 2.34 -3.75
CA ASP A 174 6.24 1.82 -2.60
C ASP A 174 6.43 2.65 -1.32
N THR A 175 7.55 3.39 -1.24
CA THR A 175 7.84 4.27 -0.11
C THR A 175 6.77 5.35 0.09
N ILE A 176 6.03 5.74 -0.97
CA ILE A 176 4.92 6.72 -0.83
C ILE A 176 3.91 6.29 0.24
N ARG A 177 3.59 4.99 0.31
CA ARG A 177 2.67 4.50 1.34
C ARG A 177 3.35 4.41 2.70
N SER A 178 4.64 4.14 2.75
CA SER A 178 5.42 4.14 4.00
C SER A 178 5.54 5.54 4.62
N CYS A 179 5.47 6.61 3.84
CA CYS A 179 5.51 8.00 4.32
C CYS A 179 4.37 8.37 5.28
N ARG A 180 3.35 7.52 5.45
CA ARG A 180 2.36 7.65 6.52
C ARG A 180 3.00 7.84 7.90
N ALA A 181 4.14 7.17 8.17
CA ALA A 181 4.86 7.33 9.43
C ALA A 181 5.36 8.76 9.67
N LEU A 182 5.81 9.46 8.62
CA LEU A 182 6.24 10.85 8.68
C LEU A 182 5.08 11.78 9.03
N VAL A 183 3.95 11.61 8.33
CA VAL A 183 2.76 12.46 8.53
C VAL A 183 2.15 12.23 9.90
N VAL A 184 2.01 10.98 10.35
CA VAL A 184 1.53 10.66 11.70
C VAL A 184 2.44 11.24 12.77
N SER A 185 3.76 11.07 12.63
CA SER A 185 4.74 11.59 13.57
C SER A 185 4.70 13.13 13.66
N HIS A 186 4.56 13.81 12.52
CA HIS A 186 4.36 15.27 12.47
C HIS A 186 3.09 15.70 13.20
N GLN A 187 1.95 15.05 12.92
CA GLN A 187 0.66 15.35 13.55
C GLN A 187 0.66 15.09 15.06
N LEU A 188 1.51 14.18 15.55
CA LEU A 188 1.79 13.98 16.96
C LEU A 188 2.74 15.05 17.57
N GLY A 189 3.07 16.09 16.81
CA GLY A 189 3.89 17.21 17.27
C GLY A 189 5.39 16.90 17.35
N HIS A 190 5.88 15.89 16.62
CA HIS A 190 7.28 15.50 16.64
C HIS A 190 8.11 16.20 15.56
N VAL A 191 9.40 16.35 15.83
CA VAL A 191 10.41 16.81 14.88
C VAL A 191 11.62 15.87 14.96
N PHE A 192 12.31 15.65 13.86
CA PHE A 192 13.57 14.93 13.88
C PHE A 192 14.69 15.90 14.26
N GLN A 193 15.40 15.61 15.37
CA GLN A 193 16.57 16.37 15.80
C GLN A 193 17.80 15.82 15.10
N GLY A 194 18.32 16.58 14.14
CA GLY A 194 19.53 16.23 13.39
C GLY A 194 20.81 16.71 14.06
N GLU A 195 21.94 16.48 13.40
CA GLU A 195 23.24 16.97 13.88
C GLU A 195 23.28 18.50 13.94
N GLY A 196 24.05 19.05 14.88
CA GLY A 196 24.18 20.49 15.09
C GLY A 196 22.87 21.16 15.52
N ASP A 197 21.99 20.43 16.21
CA ASP A 197 20.70 20.90 16.69
C ASP A 197 19.71 21.33 15.59
N VAL A 198 19.95 20.91 14.36
CA VAL A 198 19.04 21.19 13.24
C VAL A 198 17.72 20.45 13.44
N ARG A 199 16.62 21.21 13.42
CA ARG A 199 15.26 20.65 13.51
C ARG A 199 14.72 20.37 12.11
N ILE A 200 14.46 19.11 11.83
CA ILE A 200 13.95 18.62 10.53
C ILE A 200 12.44 18.40 10.64
N ASN A 201 11.67 19.08 9.80
CA ASN A 201 10.23 18.97 9.72
C ASN A 201 9.86 17.66 8.99
N LEU A 202 9.04 16.83 9.64
CA LEU A 202 8.64 15.52 9.11
C LEU A 202 7.59 15.63 7.99
N LEU A 203 6.73 16.65 8.05
CA LEU A 203 5.77 16.94 6.98
C LEU A 203 6.49 17.39 5.70
N GLU A 204 7.51 18.25 5.84
CA GLU A 204 8.36 18.67 4.73
C GLU A 204 9.02 17.47 4.05
N ARG A 205 9.59 16.54 4.83
CA ARG A 205 10.16 15.29 4.30
C ARG A 205 9.12 14.45 3.56
N ALA A 206 7.90 14.35 4.10
CA ALA A 206 6.80 13.63 3.47
C ALA A 206 6.39 14.29 2.13
N LEU A 207 6.13 15.59 2.12
CA LEU A 207 5.67 16.32 0.94
C LEU A 207 6.72 16.33 -0.18
N LEU A 208 8.00 16.52 0.14
CA LEU A 208 9.09 16.45 -0.85
C LEU A 208 9.24 15.03 -1.42
N HIS A 209 9.09 13.98 -0.59
CA HIS A 209 9.10 12.60 -1.08
C HIS A 209 7.90 12.30 -1.99
N ILE A 210 6.71 12.76 -1.63
CA ILE A 210 5.49 12.61 -2.42
C ILE A 210 5.66 13.29 -3.79
N GLN A 211 6.21 14.52 -3.81
CA GLN A 211 6.53 15.23 -5.04
C GLN A 211 7.55 14.47 -5.88
N ALA A 212 8.66 14.03 -5.27
CA ALA A 212 9.68 13.25 -5.98
C ALA A 212 9.11 11.97 -6.60
N THR A 213 8.21 11.27 -5.89
CA THR A 213 7.53 10.08 -6.42
C THR A 213 6.61 10.43 -7.59
N ALA A 214 5.83 11.51 -7.49
CA ALA A 214 4.97 11.98 -8.58
C ALA A 214 5.80 12.40 -9.80
N ASP A 215 6.92 13.09 -9.59
CA ASP A 215 7.73 13.64 -10.66
C ASP A 215 8.60 12.60 -11.38
N PHE A 216 9.10 11.61 -10.66
CA PHE A 216 10.11 10.71 -11.21
C PHE A 216 9.65 9.25 -11.37
N SER A 217 8.75 8.76 -10.53
CA SER A 217 8.25 7.39 -10.63
C SER A 217 7.00 7.27 -11.50
N VAL A 218 6.13 8.31 -11.54
CA VAL A 218 4.92 8.32 -12.39
C VAL A 218 5.21 9.07 -13.70
N PHE A 219 4.71 8.54 -14.81
CA PHE A 219 4.85 9.07 -16.16
C PHE A 219 3.50 9.61 -16.64
N TYR A 220 3.51 10.65 -17.48
CA TYR A 220 2.29 11.38 -17.83
C TYR A 220 2.07 11.55 -19.35
N GLY A 221 2.82 10.82 -20.19
CA GLY A 221 2.75 10.95 -21.65
C GLY A 221 3.35 12.26 -22.14
N GLU A 222 4.39 12.76 -21.47
CA GLU A 222 5.08 14.03 -21.77
C GLU A 222 6.38 13.85 -22.56
N GLY A 223 6.67 12.63 -23.01
CA GLY A 223 7.85 12.32 -23.84
C GLY A 223 9.17 12.23 -23.07
N ARG A 224 9.14 11.85 -21.79
CA ARG A 224 10.36 11.65 -20.97
C ARG A 224 11.25 10.51 -21.48
N ASP A 225 10.65 9.49 -22.06
CA ASP A 225 11.30 8.40 -22.77
C ASP A 225 10.37 7.82 -23.84
N SER A 226 10.83 6.82 -24.60
CA SER A 226 10.04 6.17 -25.67
C SER A 226 8.83 5.39 -25.19
N TYR A 227 8.72 5.12 -23.89
CA TYR A 227 7.65 4.37 -23.26
C TYR A 227 6.79 5.26 -22.34
N ASP A 228 6.97 6.59 -22.43
CA ASP A 228 6.23 7.54 -21.59
C ASP A 228 4.76 7.56 -22.00
N VAL A 229 3.92 6.87 -21.24
CA VAL A 229 2.46 6.88 -21.36
C VAL A 229 1.83 7.30 -20.04
N TRP A 230 0.61 7.83 -20.10
CA TRP A 230 -0.14 8.27 -18.94
C TRP A 230 -0.29 7.15 -17.90
N GLY A 231 0.24 7.38 -16.70
CA GLY A 231 0.14 6.48 -15.55
C GLY A 231 1.14 5.33 -15.49
N ARG A 232 1.98 5.12 -16.53
CA ARG A 232 3.11 4.18 -16.39
C ARG A 232 3.89 4.53 -15.13
N THR A 233 4.23 3.51 -14.34
CA THR A 233 4.89 3.70 -13.05
C THR A 233 6.16 2.87 -12.99
N ALA A 234 7.31 3.54 -12.80
CA ALA A 234 8.59 2.88 -12.56
C ALA A 234 8.67 2.43 -11.10
N HIS A 235 9.13 1.21 -10.86
CA HIS A 235 9.38 0.71 -9.50
C HIS A 235 10.44 1.54 -8.80
N GLU A 236 11.55 1.81 -9.47
CA GLU A 236 12.71 2.51 -8.92
C GLU A 236 13.12 3.68 -9.83
N SER A 237 13.48 4.79 -9.21
CA SER A 237 14.05 5.95 -9.88
C SER A 237 15.47 6.18 -9.37
N ILE A 238 16.44 6.19 -10.30
CA ILE A 238 17.87 6.28 -9.97
C ILE A 238 18.36 7.73 -10.10
N PHE A 239 19.08 8.18 -9.07
CA PHE A 239 19.65 9.52 -8.99
C PHE A 239 21.17 9.48 -8.84
N ASN A 240 21.82 10.51 -9.33
CA ASN A 240 23.23 10.77 -9.01
C ASN A 240 23.31 11.54 -7.68
N THR A 241 23.86 10.90 -6.67
CA THR A 241 23.96 11.47 -5.32
C THR A 241 24.95 12.65 -5.20
N LYS A 242 25.79 12.92 -6.25
CA LYS A 242 26.73 14.04 -6.25
C LYS A 242 26.09 15.34 -6.76
N ASP A 243 25.22 15.25 -7.76
CA ASP A 243 24.60 16.42 -8.40
C ASP A 243 23.09 16.51 -8.20
N GLY A 244 22.46 15.45 -7.62
CA GLY A 244 21.03 15.35 -7.37
C GLY A 244 20.16 15.12 -8.62
N ASN A 245 20.77 14.86 -9.78
CA ASN A 245 20.04 14.70 -11.02
C ASN A 245 19.50 13.27 -11.20
N PHE A 246 18.27 13.17 -11.72
CA PHE A 246 17.67 11.91 -12.16
C PHE A 246 18.49 11.29 -13.30
N ARG A 247 18.67 9.98 -13.27
CA ARG A 247 19.41 9.22 -14.27
C ARG A 247 18.52 8.41 -15.18
N CYS A 248 17.77 7.49 -14.58
CA CYS A 248 16.93 6.57 -15.35
C CYS A 248 15.86 5.92 -14.44
N PRO A 249 14.75 5.44 -15.02
CA PRO A 249 13.92 4.48 -14.36
C PRO A 249 14.64 3.13 -14.26
N ASN A 250 14.34 2.36 -13.22
CA ASN A 250 14.85 1.02 -13.00
C ASN A 250 13.76 0.16 -12.36
N SER A 251 14.02 -1.13 -12.24
CA SER A 251 13.14 -2.04 -11.51
C SER A 251 13.95 -3.13 -10.83
N GLN A 252 13.61 -3.42 -9.60
CA GLN A 252 14.18 -4.55 -8.86
C GLN A 252 13.20 -5.72 -8.84
N GLN A 253 11.94 -5.48 -8.53
CA GLN A 253 10.89 -6.51 -8.43
C GLN A 253 10.06 -6.66 -9.71
N GLY A 254 10.06 -5.66 -10.61
CA GLY A 254 9.42 -5.72 -11.93
C GLY A 254 10.37 -6.23 -13.01
N TYR A 255 9.84 -6.36 -14.22
CA TYR A 255 10.59 -6.91 -15.36
C TYR A 255 11.66 -5.94 -15.88
N THR A 256 11.29 -4.67 -16.11
CA THR A 256 12.22 -3.63 -16.55
C THR A 256 11.88 -2.27 -15.94
N GLY A 257 12.80 -1.28 -16.04
CA GLY A 257 12.51 0.11 -15.69
C GLY A 257 11.51 0.79 -16.65
N PHE A 258 11.21 0.18 -17.80
CA PHE A 258 10.32 0.72 -18.83
C PHE A 258 8.93 0.09 -18.83
N SER A 259 8.74 -1.03 -18.16
CA SER A 259 7.45 -1.65 -17.88
C SER A 259 6.91 -1.20 -16.52
N THR A 260 5.73 -1.67 -16.16
CA THR A 260 5.13 -1.39 -14.86
C THR A 260 4.97 -2.67 -14.05
N TRP A 261 5.76 -2.78 -12.98
CA TRP A 261 5.51 -3.75 -11.93
C TRP A 261 4.18 -3.41 -11.24
N THR A 262 3.19 -4.31 -11.36
CA THR A 262 1.80 -3.98 -11.02
C THR A 262 1.57 -3.74 -9.53
N ARG A 263 2.35 -4.38 -8.66
CA ARG A 263 2.30 -4.09 -7.23
C ARG A 263 2.94 -2.73 -6.89
N GLY A 264 3.98 -2.31 -7.61
CA GLY A 264 4.54 -0.96 -7.50
C GLY A 264 3.54 0.11 -7.91
N LEU A 265 2.82 -0.12 -9.01
CA LEU A 265 1.69 0.71 -9.43
C LEU A 265 0.62 0.78 -8.32
N ALA A 266 0.23 -0.37 -7.77
CA ALA A 266 -0.79 -0.44 -6.73
C ALA A 266 -0.38 0.32 -5.45
N TRP A 267 0.90 0.32 -5.08
CA TRP A 267 1.40 1.15 -3.98
C TRP A 267 1.21 2.64 -4.22
N ALA A 268 1.45 3.12 -5.45
CA ALA A 268 1.19 4.51 -5.82
C ALA A 268 -0.32 4.82 -5.81
N MET A 269 -1.14 3.93 -6.39
CA MET A 269 -2.60 4.04 -6.39
C MET A 269 -3.20 4.15 -4.99
N CYS A 270 -2.62 3.45 -4.00
CA CYS A 270 -3.07 3.51 -2.61
C CYS A 270 -2.45 4.70 -1.87
N GLY A 271 -1.17 4.95 -2.05
CA GLY A 271 -0.41 5.94 -1.30
C GLY A 271 -0.84 7.38 -1.59
N PHE A 272 -1.03 7.78 -2.86
CA PHE A 272 -1.47 9.12 -3.19
C PHE A 272 -2.85 9.46 -2.61
N PRO A 273 -3.91 8.64 -2.75
CA PRO A 273 -5.18 8.91 -2.09
C PRO A 273 -5.12 8.94 -0.57
N GLU A 274 -4.33 8.08 0.08
CA GLU A 274 -4.12 8.15 1.53
C GLU A 274 -3.50 9.49 1.96
N GLN A 275 -2.59 10.05 1.16
CA GLN A 275 -2.00 11.36 1.44
C GLN A 275 -2.97 12.51 1.15
N LEU A 276 -3.85 12.39 0.14
CA LEU A 276 -4.94 13.34 -0.10
C LEU A 276 -5.92 13.38 1.09
N GLU A 277 -6.31 12.22 1.62
CA GLU A 277 -7.13 12.13 2.84
C GLU A 277 -6.43 12.81 4.03
N ALA A 278 -5.12 12.59 4.17
CA ALA A 278 -4.32 13.18 5.24
C ALA A 278 -4.20 14.71 5.12
N LEU A 279 -4.14 15.22 3.89
CA LEU A 279 -4.01 16.64 3.60
C LEU A 279 -5.14 17.47 4.23
N GLU A 280 -6.35 16.92 4.38
CA GLU A 280 -7.47 17.58 5.04
C GLU A 280 -7.19 17.99 6.48
N SER A 281 -6.25 17.32 7.15
CA SER A 281 -5.86 17.56 8.55
C SER A 281 -4.64 18.48 8.70
N ILE A 282 -4.01 18.88 7.59
CA ILE A 282 -2.84 19.76 7.58
C ILE A 282 -3.30 21.21 7.48
N ALA A 283 -2.71 22.10 8.28
CA ALA A 283 -3.03 23.52 8.22
C ALA A 283 -2.53 24.16 6.93
N ASP A 284 -3.29 25.08 6.34
CA ASP A 284 -2.91 25.78 5.09
C ASP A 284 -1.57 26.50 5.21
N SER A 285 -1.27 27.06 6.39
CA SER A 285 -0.01 27.76 6.66
C SER A 285 1.22 26.83 6.52
N GLU A 286 1.08 25.54 6.75
CA GLU A 286 2.17 24.55 6.61
C GLU A 286 2.42 24.17 5.15
N LEU A 287 1.45 24.42 4.28
CA LEU A 287 1.52 24.11 2.84
C LEU A 287 2.06 25.28 2.00
N VAL A 288 2.12 26.48 2.56
CA VAL A 288 2.61 27.68 1.84
C VAL A 288 3.99 27.46 1.18
N PRO A 289 4.98 26.82 1.84
CA PRO A 289 6.29 26.57 1.22
C PRO A 289 6.25 25.68 -0.02
N PHE A 290 5.14 24.93 -0.21
CA PHE A 290 4.93 23.98 -1.32
C PHE A 290 3.97 24.52 -2.39
N GLY A 291 3.71 25.81 -2.40
CA GLY A 291 2.77 26.47 -3.35
C GLY A 291 1.33 26.54 -2.87
N GLY A 292 1.08 26.16 -1.60
CA GLY A 292 -0.25 26.16 -0.99
C GLY A 292 -1.04 24.86 -1.23
N ARG A 293 -2.20 24.77 -0.58
CA ARG A 293 -3.07 23.58 -0.62
C ARG A 293 -3.45 23.14 -2.02
N GLU A 294 -3.87 24.08 -2.87
CA GLU A 294 -4.30 23.78 -4.23
C GLU A 294 -3.20 23.15 -5.08
N ALA A 295 -1.96 23.62 -4.97
CA ALA A 295 -0.84 23.09 -5.72
C ALA A 295 -0.48 21.68 -5.25
N VAL A 296 -0.42 21.45 -3.93
CA VAL A 296 -0.11 20.14 -3.34
C VAL A 296 -1.22 19.13 -3.69
N GLU A 297 -2.47 19.50 -3.54
CA GLU A 297 -3.61 18.66 -3.90
C GLU A 297 -3.63 18.32 -5.40
N ALA A 298 -3.42 19.31 -6.27
CA ALA A 298 -3.40 19.09 -7.72
C ALA A 298 -2.30 18.13 -8.16
N MET A 299 -1.10 18.21 -7.56
CA MET A 299 0.01 17.31 -7.83
C MET A 299 -0.35 15.87 -7.43
N MET A 300 -0.87 15.67 -6.22
CA MET A 300 -1.27 14.35 -5.74
C MET A 300 -2.44 13.77 -6.55
N LEU A 301 -3.43 14.58 -6.89
CA LEU A 301 -4.57 14.16 -7.72
C LEU A 301 -4.13 13.76 -9.14
N LYS A 302 -3.20 14.50 -9.75
CA LYS A 302 -2.65 14.14 -11.07
C LYS A 302 -2.03 12.76 -11.03
N ALA A 303 -1.21 12.47 -10.02
CA ALA A 303 -0.54 11.19 -9.87
C ALA A 303 -1.52 10.06 -9.52
N ALA A 304 -2.46 10.30 -8.61
CA ALA A 304 -3.49 9.31 -8.23
C ALA A 304 -4.37 8.92 -9.44
N ARG A 305 -4.85 9.91 -10.22
CA ARG A 305 -5.64 9.65 -11.44
C ARG A 305 -4.82 8.90 -12.48
N ALA A 306 -3.59 9.34 -12.76
CA ALA A 306 -2.76 8.71 -13.77
C ALA A 306 -2.50 7.22 -13.46
N THR A 307 -2.16 6.91 -12.23
CA THR A 307 -1.89 5.53 -11.80
C THR A 307 -3.15 4.67 -11.80
N CYS A 308 -4.28 5.21 -11.34
CA CYS A 308 -5.56 4.49 -11.38
C CYS A 308 -6.07 4.27 -12.80
N ASP A 309 -5.99 5.27 -13.69
CA ASP A 309 -6.37 5.13 -15.10
C ASP A 309 -5.54 4.04 -15.79
N PHE A 310 -4.21 4.06 -15.58
CA PHE A 310 -3.32 3.05 -16.15
C PHE A 310 -3.68 1.64 -15.67
N TYR A 311 -4.00 1.49 -14.38
CA TYR A 311 -4.46 0.21 -13.84
C TYR A 311 -5.75 -0.26 -14.52
N LEU A 312 -6.76 0.61 -14.67
CA LEU A 312 -8.02 0.29 -15.32
C LEU A 312 -7.82 -0.17 -16.78
N GLU A 313 -6.91 0.47 -17.50
CA GLU A 313 -6.65 0.20 -18.92
C GLU A 313 -5.81 -1.06 -19.14
N HIS A 314 -4.85 -1.37 -18.26
CA HIS A 314 -3.83 -2.41 -18.45
C HIS A 314 -4.03 -3.65 -17.58
N THR A 315 -5.20 -3.80 -16.96
CA THR A 315 -5.55 -4.97 -16.15
C THR A 315 -6.67 -5.77 -16.84
N PRO A 316 -6.64 -7.13 -16.77
CA PRO A 316 -7.70 -8.01 -17.24
C PRO A 316 -9.09 -7.66 -16.69
N VAL A 317 -10.15 -8.14 -17.38
CA VAL A 317 -11.55 -7.74 -17.09
C VAL A 317 -12.00 -7.97 -15.65
N ASN A 318 -11.44 -8.96 -14.95
CA ASN A 318 -11.76 -9.27 -13.54
C ASN A 318 -10.98 -8.40 -12.51
N GLY A 319 -10.13 -7.49 -12.97
CA GLY A 319 -9.39 -6.57 -12.11
C GLY A 319 -8.18 -7.17 -11.41
N VAL A 320 -7.74 -8.37 -11.75
CA VAL A 320 -6.50 -8.97 -11.21
C VAL A 320 -5.39 -8.86 -12.26
N PRO A 321 -4.30 -8.13 -12.00
CA PRO A 321 -3.23 -7.95 -12.96
C PRO A 321 -2.27 -9.14 -13.00
N TYR A 322 -1.55 -9.29 -14.11
CA TYR A 322 -0.31 -10.04 -14.13
C TYR A 322 0.80 -9.25 -13.42
N TRP A 323 1.85 -9.92 -12.97
CA TRP A 323 2.88 -9.33 -12.10
C TRP A 323 3.60 -8.10 -12.66
N ASP A 324 3.70 -7.98 -14.00
CA ASP A 324 4.28 -6.83 -14.70
C ASP A 324 3.62 -6.65 -16.07
N THR A 325 3.35 -5.42 -16.49
CA THR A 325 2.68 -5.12 -17.77
C THR A 325 3.55 -5.39 -18.98
N GLY A 326 4.85 -5.53 -18.82
CA GLY A 326 5.82 -5.88 -19.85
C GLY A 326 6.37 -7.30 -19.69
N ALA A 327 5.76 -8.16 -18.87
CA ALA A 327 6.25 -9.50 -18.60
C ALA A 327 6.47 -10.28 -19.93
N PRO A 328 7.58 -11.01 -20.08
CA PRO A 328 8.11 -11.43 -21.39
C PRO A 328 7.21 -12.40 -22.15
N ASN A 329 6.34 -13.13 -21.45
CA ASN A 329 5.47 -14.12 -22.07
C ASN A 329 3.98 -13.71 -22.15
N LEU A 330 3.61 -12.48 -21.75
CA LEU A 330 2.22 -11.99 -21.84
C LEU A 330 1.64 -12.17 -23.26
N HIS A 331 2.46 -11.98 -24.29
CA HIS A 331 2.03 -12.15 -25.68
C HIS A 331 1.51 -13.56 -26.00
N LYS A 332 1.93 -14.57 -25.25
CA LYS A 332 1.46 -15.97 -25.40
C LYS A 332 0.06 -16.19 -24.85
N LEU A 333 -0.43 -15.29 -24.03
CA LEU A 333 -1.80 -15.32 -23.49
C LEU A 333 -2.84 -14.79 -24.49
N GLY A 334 -2.40 -14.28 -25.66
CA GLY A 334 -3.26 -13.67 -26.67
C GLY A 334 -3.88 -12.37 -26.16
N ASP A 335 -5.16 -12.15 -26.43
CA ASP A 335 -5.89 -10.97 -25.93
C ASP A 335 -6.29 -11.16 -24.45
N TYR A 336 -5.29 -11.11 -23.57
CA TYR A 336 -5.47 -11.36 -22.14
C TYR A 336 -6.23 -10.25 -21.42
N LEU A 337 -6.25 -9.03 -21.98
CA LEU A 337 -6.97 -7.91 -21.39
C LEU A 337 -8.49 -7.98 -21.56
N SER A 338 -8.99 -8.76 -22.53
CA SER A 338 -10.43 -8.90 -22.82
C SER A 338 -11.10 -10.07 -22.09
N LYS A 339 -10.37 -10.80 -21.27
CA LYS A 339 -10.86 -11.96 -20.50
C LYS A 339 -10.36 -11.91 -19.05
N PRO A 340 -10.98 -12.67 -18.11
CA PRO A 340 -10.47 -12.79 -16.75
C PRO A 340 -9.02 -13.29 -16.74
N ALA A 341 -8.23 -12.76 -15.81
CA ALA A 341 -6.89 -13.30 -15.59
C ALA A 341 -6.99 -14.75 -15.11
N ASP A 342 -6.16 -15.61 -15.70
CA ASP A 342 -6.07 -17.03 -15.35
C ASP A 342 -4.81 -17.26 -14.51
N PRO A 343 -4.94 -17.54 -13.21
CA PRO A 343 -3.78 -17.81 -12.36
C PRO A 343 -3.11 -19.16 -12.63
N PHE A 344 -3.76 -20.06 -13.38
CA PHE A 344 -3.27 -21.41 -13.68
C PHE A 344 -2.70 -21.57 -15.10
N ASN A 345 -2.44 -20.44 -15.79
CA ASN A 345 -1.82 -20.45 -17.10
C ASN A 345 -0.35 -20.93 -17.07
N ASP A 346 0.21 -21.22 -18.24
CA ASP A 346 1.58 -21.73 -18.39
C ASP A 346 2.66 -20.65 -18.64
N PHE A 347 2.31 -19.35 -18.60
CA PHE A 347 3.18 -18.32 -19.18
C PHE A 347 3.63 -17.25 -18.20
N GLU A 348 2.70 -16.59 -17.49
CA GLU A 348 3.01 -15.50 -16.57
C GLU A 348 2.09 -15.54 -15.35
N PRO A 349 2.62 -15.37 -14.13
CA PRO A 349 1.79 -15.36 -12.94
C PRO A 349 0.98 -14.06 -12.81
N VAL A 350 -0.19 -14.17 -12.22
CA VAL A 350 -0.97 -13.03 -11.73
C VAL A 350 -0.44 -12.55 -10.37
N ASP A 351 -0.72 -11.31 -9.98
CA ASP A 351 -0.44 -10.82 -8.62
C ASP A 351 -1.72 -10.30 -7.94
N SER A 352 -2.37 -11.16 -7.18
CA SER A 352 -3.57 -10.81 -6.41
C SER A 352 -3.29 -9.77 -5.32
N SER A 353 -2.06 -9.72 -4.80
CA SER A 353 -1.69 -8.69 -3.82
C SER A 353 -1.69 -7.30 -4.43
N ALA A 354 -1.27 -7.16 -5.69
CA ALA A 354 -1.40 -5.92 -6.44
C ALA A 354 -2.88 -5.52 -6.61
N ALA A 355 -3.76 -6.50 -6.88
CA ALA A 355 -5.19 -6.25 -6.97
C ALA A 355 -5.80 -5.77 -5.64
N ALA A 356 -5.43 -6.38 -4.51
CA ALA A 356 -5.95 -5.98 -3.19
C ALA A 356 -5.52 -4.55 -2.79
N ILE A 357 -4.26 -4.19 -3.05
CA ILE A 357 -3.74 -2.85 -2.80
C ILE A 357 -4.37 -1.84 -3.79
N GLY A 358 -4.48 -2.22 -5.06
CA GLY A 358 -5.10 -1.39 -6.11
C GLY A 358 -6.58 -1.13 -5.86
N ALA A 359 -7.35 -2.15 -5.43
CA ALA A 359 -8.75 -2.00 -5.04
C ALA A 359 -8.91 -0.96 -3.92
N GLN A 360 -8.05 -1.01 -2.90
CA GLN A 360 -8.04 -0.02 -1.84
C GLN A 360 -7.77 1.40 -2.36
N GLY A 361 -6.80 1.54 -3.28
CA GLY A 361 -6.49 2.83 -3.91
C GLY A 361 -7.65 3.38 -4.73
N LEU A 362 -8.30 2.54 -5.53
CA LEU A 362 -9.49 2.89 -6.32
C LEU A 362 -10.66 3.34 -5.43
N LEU A 363 -10.95 2.59 -4.35
CA LEU A 363 -11.99 2.95 -3.38
C LEU A 363 -11.72 4.30 -2.73
N ARG A 364 -10.47 4.56 -2.30
CA ARG A 364 -10.08 5.82 -1.66
C ARG A 364 -10.15 7.00 -2.62
N LEU A 365 -9.59 6.87 -3.82
CA LEU A 365 -9.64 7.93 -4.82
C LEU A 365 -11.09 8.23 -5.22
N GLY A 366 -11.89 7.18 -5.47
CA GLY A 366 -13.31 7.32 -5.79
C GLY A 366 -14.07 8.08 -4.72
N LYS A 367 -13.93 7.67 -3.46
CA LYS A 367 -14.57 8.31 -2.30
C LYS A 367 -14.14 9.77 -2.14
N TYR A 368 -12.82 10.04 -2.21
CA TYR A 368 -12.29 11.39 -2.11
C TYR A 368 -12.88 12.32 -3.18
N LEU A 369 -12.92 11.89 -4.43
CA LEU A 369 -13.47 12.69 -5.54
C LEU A 369 -14.97 12.90 -5.39
N MET A 370 -15.75 11.87 -5.06
CA MET A 370 -17.21 12.01 -4.84
C MET A 370 -17.53 12.97 -3.70
N ASP A 371 -16.75 12.98 -2.62
CA ASP A 371 -16.97 13.91 -1.50
C ASP A 371 -16.59 15.34 -1.87
N ARG A 372 -15.53 15.53 -2.67
CA ARG A 372 -15.14 16.85 -3.20
C ARG A 372 -16.15 17.39 -4.19
N GLU A 373 -16.70 16.59 -5.09
CA GLU A 373 -17.72 16.99 -6.07
C GLU A 373 -19.00 17.49 -5.39
N LYS A 374 -19.36 16.95 -4.23
CA LYS A 374 -20.49 17.43 -3.42
C LYS A 374 -20.25 18.81 -2.82
N SER A 375 -18.98 19.12 -2.47
CA SER A 375 -18.62 20.38 -1.81
C SER A 375 -18.22 21.48 -2.79
N SER A 376 -17.66 21.15 -3.95
CA SER A 376 -17.27 22.10 -5.00
C SER A 376 -17.09 21.36 -6.34
N PRO A 377 -17.76 21.76 -7.42
CA PRO A 377 -17.57 21.13 -8.72
C PRO A 377 -16.11 21.24 -9.17
N LEU A 378 -15.49 20.11 -9.44
CA LEU A 378 -14.14 20.06 -10.00
C LEU A 378 -14.19 20.44 -11.50
N PRO A 379 -13.20 21.20 -12.02
CA PRO A 379 -13.11 21.45 -13.45
C PRO A 379 -12.96 20.13 -14.22
N GLU A 380 -13.59 20.05 -15.41
CA GLU A 380 -13.42 18.89 -16.30
C GLU A 380 -11.94 18.62 -16.54
N ARG A 381 -11.49 17.43 -16.19
CA ARG A 381 -10.10 16.97 -16.35
C ARG A 381 -10.07 15.61 -17.01
N ARG A 382 -8.93 15.26 -17.59
CA ARG A 382 -8.67 13.92 -18.13
C ARG A 382 -8.81 12.85 -17.03
N GLY A 383 -9.46 11.72 -17.37
CA GLY A 383 -9.72 10.58 -16.49
C GLY A 383 -11.21 10.34 -16.24
N VAL A 384 -11.51 9.23 -15.57
CA VAL A 384 -12.90 8.88 -15.19
C VAL A 384 -13.32 9.63 -13.92
N GLY A 385 -14.62 9.75 -13.67
CA GLY A 385 -15.18 10.39 -12.46
C GLY A 385 -14.98 9.57 -11.20
N GLY A 386 -15.21 10.18 -10.02
CA GLY A 386 -15.06 9.54 -8.72
C GLY A 386 -15.86 8.24 -8.59
N GLU A 387 -17.09 8.22 -9.09
CA GLU A 387 -17.97 7.06 -9.09
C GLU A 387 -17.37 5.87 -9.86
N ALA A 388 -16.72 6.10 -11.00
CA ALA A 388 -16.12 5.01 -11.79
C ALA A 388 -14.94 4.36 -11.08
N TYR A 389 -14.08 5.12 -10.39
CA TYR A 389 -13.01 4.53 -9.55
C TYR A 389 -13.60 3.76 -8.38
N TRP A 390 -14.65 4.31 -7.75
CA TRP A 390 -15.34 3.63 -6.66
C TRP A 390 -15.92 2.28 -7.09
N GLN A 391 -16.64 2.24 -8.20
CA GLN A 391 -17.23 1.04 -8.77
C GLN A 391 -16.16 0.03 -9.21
N ALA A 392 -15.05 0.50 -9.78
CA ALA A 392 -13.93 -0.35 -10.12
C ALA A 392 -13.32 -1.01 -8.88
N GLY A 393 -13.12 -0.24 -7.80
CA GLY A 393 -12.61 -0.77 -6.53
C GLY A 393 -13.52 -1.82 -5.91
N LEU A 394 -14.84 -1.62 -5.93
CA LEU A 394 -15.82 -2.62 -5.49
C LEU A 394 -15.77 -3.89 -6.37
N THR A 395 -15.68 -3.72 -7.70
CA THR A 395 -15.61 -4.84 -8.65
C THR A 395 -14.36 -5.69 -8.42
N VAL A 396 -13.20 -5.07 -8.22
CA VAL A 396 -11.95 -5.80 -7.92
C VAL A 396 -12.06 -6.52 -6.59
N LEU A 397 -12.57 -5.85 -5.57
CA LEU A 397 -12.76 -6.48 -4.25
C LEU A 397 -13.74 -7.65 -4.32
N ASP A 398 -14.84 -7.53 -5.06
CA ASP A 398 -15.82 -8.61 -5.28
C ASP A 398 -15.15 -9.86 -5.86
N THR A 399 -14.28 -9.68 -6.86
CA THR A 399 -13.49 -10.76 -7.45
C THR A 399 -12.57 -11.44 -6.42
N LEU A 400 -11.88 -10.65 -5.59
CA LEU A 400 -10.92 -11.17 -4.62
C LEU A 400 -11.58 -11.88 -3.42
N LEU A 401 -12.84 -11.61 -3.14
CA LEU A 401 -13.61 -12.25 -2.08
C LEU A 401 -14.14 -13.66 -2.47
N GLU A 402 -13.80 -14.16 -3.65
CA GLU A 402 -14.20 -15.47 -4.16
C GLU A 402 -12.99 -16.33 -4.57
N GLU A 403 -13.21 -17.65 -4.71
CA GLU A 403 -12.25 -18.54 -5.33
C GLU A 403 -12.06 -18.18 -6.81
N PRO A 404 -10.86 -18.34 -7.37
CA PRO A 404 -9.69 -18.99 -6.77
C PRO A 404 -8.83 -18.10 -5.88
N TYR A 405 -9.16 -16.81 -5.69
CA TYR A 405 -8.33 -15.86 -4.96
C TYR A 405 -8.47 -15.96 -3.45
N LEU A 406 -9.66 -16.20 -2.93
CA LEU A 406 -9.89 -16.38 -1.50
C LEU A 406 -9.65 -17.84 -1.08
N SER A 407 -8.72 -18.08 -0.16
CA SER A 407 -8.38 -19.41 0.33
C SER A 407 -9.46 -20.01 1.22
N THR A 408 -10.05 -21.14 0.79
CA THR A 408 -10.99 -21.95 1.57
C THR A 408 -10.34 -23.20 2.18
N ASP A 409 -9.08 -23.53 1.82
CA ASP A 409 -8.35 -24.66 2.38
C ASP A 409 -8.02 -24.42 3.86
N PRO A 410 -8.55 -25.24 4.79
CA PRO A 410 -8.33 -25.08 6.22
C PRO A 410 -6.87 -25.30 6.64
N ASN A 411 -6.03 -25.89 5.80
CA ASN A 411 -4.62 -26.15 6.09
C ASN A 411 -3.68 -25.06 5.53
N HIS A 412 -4.13 -24.24 4.61
CA HIS A 412 -3.37 -23.15 4.04
C HIS A 412 -3.35 -21.94 4.99
N GLN A 413 -2.18 -21.44 5.40
CA GLN A 413 -2.06 -20.31 6.33
C GLN A 413 -2.41 -18.95 5.70
N GLY A 414 -2.23 -18.81 4.38
CA GLY A 414 -2.54 -17.58 3.67
C GLY A 414 -4.02 -17.45 3.35
N LEU A 415 -4.49 -16.22 3.23
CA LEU A 415 -5.87 -15.85 2.95
C LEU A 415 -6.10 -15.52 1.48
N LEU A 416 -5.24 -14.70 0.89
CA LEU A 416 -5.31 -14.24 -0.50
C LEU A 416 -4.28 -14.99 -1.35
N LEU A 417 -4.77 -15.90 -2.19
CA LEU A 417 -3.93 -16.76 -3.04
C LEU A 417 -3.49 -16.05 -4.32
N HIS A 418 -2.46 -16.60 -4.96
CA HIS A 418 -1.88 -16.11 -6.22
C HIS A 418 -1.18 -14.75 -6.10
N SER A 419 -0.56 -14.49 -4.96
CA SER A 419 0.36 -13.37 -4.76
C SER A 419 1.76 -13.74 -5.24
N ILE A 420 2.46 -12.78 -5.85
CA ILE A 420 3.85 -12.95 -6.30
C ILE A 420 4.76 -12.03 -5.52
N TYR A 421 5.86 -12.57 -4.97
CA TYR A 421 6.84 -11.78 -4.25
C TYR A 421 7.90 -11.18 -5.16
N HIS A 422 8.71 -12.01 -5.82
CA HIS A 422 9.86 -11.52 -6.58
C HIS A 422 10.17 -12.40 -7.78
N GLN A 423 9.36 -12.24 -8.83
CA GLN A 423 9.49 -13.04 -10.06
C GLN A 423 10.90 -12.98 -10.69
N PRO A 424 11.59 -11.81 -10.81
CA PRO A 424 12.92 -11.76 -11.40
C PRO A 424 13.98 -12.60 -10.69
N ASN A 425 13.86 -12.78 -9.38
CA ASN A 425 14.80 -13.58 -8.59
C ASN A 425 14.33 -15.04 -8.40
N GLY A 426 13.15 -15.41 -8.91
CA GLY A 426 12.62 -16.77 -8.77
C GLY A 426 12.42 -17.19 -7.31
N TRP A 427 11.98 -16.24 -6.45
CA TRP A 427 11.78 -16.51 -5.02
C TRP A 427 10.44 -17.17 -4.71
N ASP A 428 9.51 -17.06 -5.63
CA ASP A 428 8.16 -17.58 -5.47
C ASP A 428 8.13 -19.10 -5.67
N TYR A 429 7.25 -19.77 -4.94
CA TYR A 429 7.09 -21.22 -5.05
C TYR A 429 6.37 -21.57 -6.35
N VAL A 430 6.99 -22.45 -7.13
CA VAL A 430 6.39 -23.03 -8.35
C VAL A 430 5.93 -24.44 -8.02
N PRO A 431 4.62 -24.76 -8.08
CA PRO A 431 4.13 -26.11 -7.83
C PRO A 431 4.73 -27.15 -8.77
N GLU A 432 4.87 -28.39 -8.28
CA GLU A 432 5.42 -29.50 -9.09
C GLU A 432 4.60 -29.70 -10.38
N GLY A 433 5.28 -29.78 -11.51
CA GLY A 433 4.65 -29.90 -12.83
C GLY A 433 4.18 -28.59 -13.45
N SER A 434 4.23 -27.48 -12.73
CA SER A 434 3.86 -26.15 -13.22
C SER A 434 5.05 -25.38 -13.79
N LYS A 435 4.77 -24.38 -14.65
CA LYS A 435 5.79 -23.52 -15.26
C LYS A 435 5.91 -22.16 -14.60
N ILE A 436 4.90 -21.76 -13.84
CA ILE A 436 4.81 -20.47 -13.14
C ILE A 436 4.43 -20.67 -11.69
N ALA A 437 4.70 -19.66 -10.85
CA ALA A 437 4.25 -19.61 -9.47
C ALA A 437 2.75 -19.30 -9.41
N TYR A 438 2.00 -20.02 -8.57
CA TYR A 438 0.60 -19.76 -8.23
C TYR A 438 0.20 -20.46 -6.93
N GLY A 439 -0.97 -20.11 -6.41
CA GLY A 439 -1.60 -20.80 -5.26
C GLY A 439 -1.09 -20.35 -3.90
N GLU A 440 -0.05 -19.53 -3.84
CA GLU A 440 0.55 -19.06 -2.59
C GLU A 440 0.10 -17.65 -2.23
N SER A 441 0.24 -17.29 -0.95
CA SER A 441 -0.13 -15.99 -0.39
C SER A 441 1.10 -15.20 0.03
N SER A 442 0.91 -13.88 0.18
CA SER A 442 1.88 -12.98 0.79
C SER A 442 1.29 -12.27 2.00
N MET A 443 2.13 -11.95 2.99
CA MET A 443 1.67 -11.29 4.22
C MET A 443 1.11 -9.88 3.94
N TRP A 444 1.67 -9.17 2.95
CA TRP A 444 1.13 -7.88 2.52
C TRP A 444 -0.19 -8.02 1.74
N GLY A 445 -0.37 -9.06 0.92
CA GLY A 445 -1.64 -9.34 0.23
C GLY A 445 -2.75 -9.63 1.24
N ASP A 446 -2.47 -10.50 2.19
CA ASP A 446 -3.38 -10.86 3.28
C ASP A 446 -3.79 -9.67 4.15
N TYR A 447 -2.86 -8.75 4.42
CA TYR A 447 -3.14 -7.54 5.20
C TYR A 447 -4.01 -6.55 4.41
N HIS A 448 -3.65 -6.29 3.14
CA HIS A 448 -4.31 -5.26 2.35
C HIS A 448 -5.73 -5.63 1.90
N ILE A 449 -6.01 -6.92 1.67
CA ILE A 449 -7.39 -7.34 1.45
C ILE A 449 -8.24 -7.16 2.73
N ARG A 450 -7.65 -7.34 3.93
CA ARG A 450 -8.33 -7.03 5.21
C ARG A 450 -8.59 -5.53 5.38
N GLU A 451 -7.65 -4.66 5.00
CA GLU A 451 -7.88 -3.21 5.01
C GLU A 451 -9.01 -2.81 4.05
N ALA A 452 -9.00 -3.33 2.82
CA ALA A 452 -10.05 -3.05 1.83
C ALA A 452 -11.43 -3.57 2.28
N ALA A 453 -11.49 -4.79 2.83
CA ALA A 453 -12.69 -5.37 3.39
C ALA A 453 -13.24 -4.55 4.57
N LEU A 454 -12.38 -4.15 5.51
CA LEU A 454 -12.75 -3.29 6.64
C LEU A 454 -13.26 -1.93 6.19
N TYR A 455 -12.59 -1.33 5.19
CA TYR A 455 -12.99 -0.04 4.61
C TYR A 455 -14.43 -0.10 4.10
N VAL A 456 -14.77 -1.11 3.30
CA VAL A 456 -16.12 -1.29 2.75
C VAL A 456 -17.12 -1.64 3.86
N GLN A 457 -16.79 -2.52 4.79
CA GLN A 457 -17.66 -2.88 5.91
C GLN A 457 -18.03 -1.68 6.78
N ARG A 458 -17.09 -0.77 7.06
CA ARG A 458 -17.37 0.46 7.82
C ARG A 458 -18.36 1.37 7.09
N ILE A 459 -18.28 1.44 5.76
CA ILE A 459 -19.25 2.20 4.95
C ILE A 459 -20.64 1.57 5.04
N ILE A 460 -20.75 0.25 4.94
CA ILE A 460 -22.02 -0.49 5.12
C ILE A 460 -22.62 -0.16 6.49
N ASN A 461 -21.80 -0.21 7.53
CA ASN A 461 -22.20 0.02 8.91
C ASN A 461 -22.41 1.51 9.26
N LYS A 462 -22.13 2.44 8.31
CA LYS A 462 -22.17 3.89 8.53
C LYS A 462 -21.21 4.35 9.65
N GLU A 463 -20.11 3.62 9.84
CA GLU A 463 -19.02 4.02 10.71
C GLU A 463 -18.10 5.03 9.99
N PRO A 464 -17.29 5.83 10.72
CA PRO A 464 -16.21 6.60 10.10
C PRO A 464 -15.32 5.67 9.28
N TYR A 465 -15.06 6.04 8.01
CA TYR A 465 -14.23 5.19 7.17
C TYR A 465 -12.78 5.13 7.68
N TYR A 466 -12.11 4.04 7.32
CA TYR A 466 -10.77 3.76 7.80
C TYR A 466 -9.74 4.65 7.10
N ALA A 467 -9.14 5.59 7.83
CA ALA A 467 -8.00 6.39 7.39
C ALA A 467 -6.84 6.27 8.38
N PHE A 468 -5.61 6.34 7.90
CA PHE A 468 -4.45 6.14 8.77
C PHE A 468 -4.28 7.26 9.81
N LEU A 469 -4.68 8.50 9.51
CA LEU A 469 -4.64 9.61 10.47
C LEU A 469 -5.70 9.56 11.58
N ASN A 470 -6.66 8.63 11.51
CA ASN A 470 -7.58 8.42 12.63
C ASN A 470 -6.85 7.96 13.91
N CYS A 471 -5.58 7.58 13.81
CA CYS A 471 -4.75 7.32 14.98
C CYS A 471 -4.28 8.60 15.73
N VAL A 472 -4.49 9.78 15.16
CA VAL A 472 -4.01 11.05 15.76
C VAL A 472 -5.17 11.93 16.27
N LYS A 473 -6.39 11.69 15.80
CA LYS A 473 -7.57 12.54 16.06
C LYS A 473 -8.33 12.15 17.32
#